data_a2eac442e6e62080311a21ff35343862
#
_entry.id   a2eac442e6e62080311a21ff35343862
#
_cell.length_a   1.000
_cell.length_b   1.000
_cell.length_c   1.000
_cell.angle_alpha   90.00
_cell.angle_beta   90.00
_cell.angle_gamma   90.00
#
_symmetry.space_group_name_H-M   'P 1'
#
loop_
_entity.id
_entity.type
_entity.pdbx_description
1 polymer ?
#
loop_
_entity_poly.entity_id
_entity_poly.type
_entity_poly.pdbx_seq_one_letter_code
_entity_poly.pdbx_strand_id
1 'polypeptide(L)'
;MAEDHITARSITIVDAAGRPRIMLEGGGEDGFATLTLVSTTREQIQLSAQPDGAVTLALGGPALHGRIIISDCGFDLRARDGKFAVTIGDFFREGSDRITVHRDGQPIWSVPTTDATPKT
;
A
#
# COMPACT_ATOMS: atom_id res chain seq x y z
N MET A 1 -9.77 -34.44 -20.71
CA MET A 1 -8.95 -33.23 -20.90
C MET A 1 -8.70 -32.61 -19.56
N ALA A 2 -7.44 -32.38 -19.22
CA ALA A 2 -7.09 -31.73 -17.97
C ALA A 2 -7.45 -30.24 -18.05
N GLU A 3 -8.00 -29.72 -16.97
CA GLU A 3 -8.20 -28.30 -16.86
C GLU A 3 -6.93 -27.66 -16.32
N ASP A 4 -6.48 -26.62 -16.99
CA ASP A 4 -5.22 -25.94 -16.65
C ASP A 4 -5.47 -24.74 -15.74
N HIS A 5 -6.57 -24.76 -14.98
CA HIS A 5 -6.88 -23.67 -14.07
C HIS A 5 -7.49 -24.19 -12.77
N ILE A 6 -7.33 -23.38 -11.73
CA ILE A 6 -7.88 -23.63 -10.40
C ILE A 6 -8.90 -22.54 -10.10
N THR A 7 -10.10 -22.93 -9.68
CA THR A 7 -11.11 -22.00 -9.17
C THR A 7 -11.23 -22.21 -7.66
N ALA A 8 -10.93 -21.17 -6.89
CA ALA A 8 -10.98 -21.23 -5.44
C ALA A 8 -11.32 -19.87 -4.87
N ARG A 9 -11.88 -19.84 -3.66
CA ARG A 9 -12.11 -18.57 -2.94
C ARG A 9 -10.85 -18.06 -2.28
N SER A 10 -9.99 -18.96 -1.86
CA SER A 10 -8.69 -18.62 -1.30
C SER A 10 -7.69 -19.72 -1.56
N ILE A 11 -6.41 -19.33 -1.65
CA ILE A 11 -5.29 -20.25 -1.77
C ILE A 11 -4.22 -19.76 -0.83
N THR A 12 -3.70 -20.65 0.02
CA THR A 12 -2.57 -20.35 0.90
C THR A 12 -1.42 -21.27 0.55
N ILE A 13 -0.28 -20.71 0.26
CA ILE A 13 0.95 -21.44 0.01
C ILE A 13 1.82 -21.29 1.24
N VAL A 14 2.28 -22.41 1.79
CA VAL A 14 3.09 -22.46 3.00
C VAL A 14 4.52 -22.87 2.67
N ASP A 15 5.46 -22.50 3.54
CA ASP A 15 6.85 -22.94 3.44
C ASP A 15 7.02 -24.34 4.09
N ALA A 16 8.25 -24.84 4.09
CA ALA A 16 8.55 -26.16 4.63
C ALA A 16 8.21 -26.30 6.13
N ALA A 17 8.12 -25.20 6.86
CA ALA A 17 7.73 -25.17 8.27
C ALA A 17 6.22 -25.00 8.48
N GLY A 18 5.44 -24.97 7.40
CA GLY A 18 3.98 -24.80 7.47
C GLY A 18 3.54 -23.35 7.66
N ARG A 19 4.44 -22.39 7.50
CA ARG A 19 4.08 -20.98 7.67
C ARG A 19 3.52 -20.42 6.38
N PRO A 20 2.40 -19.69 6.43
CA PRO A 20 1.86 -19.02 5.24
C PRO A 20 2.87 -18.03 4.66
N ARG A 21 3.07 -18.10 3.34
CA ARG A 21 4.02 -17.25 2.63
C ARG A 21 3.36 -16.48 1.49
N ILE A 22 2.39 -17.09 0.84
CA ILE A 22 1.61 -16.44 -0.23
C ILE A 22 0.15 -16.74 0.04
N MET A 23 -0.67 -15.71 0.01
CA MET A 23 -2.10 -15.84 0.21
C MET A 23 -2.83 -15.13 -0.93
N LEU A 24 -3.74 -15.85 -1.56
CA LEU A 24 -4.63 -15.30 -2.58
C LEU A 24 -6.05 -15.38 -2.02
N GLU A 25 -6.74 -14.26 -1.97
CA GLU A 25 -8.10 -14.20 -1.47
C GLU A 25 -8.99 -13.47 -2.47
N GLY A 26 -10.09 -14.08 -2.85
CA GLY A 26 -11.01 -13.55 -3.85
C GLY A 26 -11.99 -12.50 -3.33
N GLY A 27 -11.93 -12.22 -2.03
CA GLY A 27 -12.85 -11.31 -1.37
C GLY A 27 -13.87 -12.04 -0.53
N GLY A 28 -13.97 -11.62 0.73
CA GLY A 28 -15.01 -12.08 1.65
C GLY A 28 -16.18 -11.11 1.67
N GLU A 29 -16.75 -10.90 2.85
CA GLU A 29 -17.87 -9.97 3.01
C GLU A 29 -17.46 -8.51 2.73
N ASP A 30 -16.20 -8.17 2.96
CA ASP A 30 -15.66 -6.84 2.67
C ASP A 30 -15.42 -6.61 1.17
N GLY A 31 -15.43 -7.67 0.35
CA GLY A 31 -15.24 -7.57 -1.08
C GLY A 31 -13.82 -7.28 -1.55
N PHE A 32 -12.83 -7.27 -0.65
CA PHE A 32 -11.43 -7.04 -1.03
C PHE A 32 -10.81 -8.29 -1.63
N ALA A 33 -10.34 -8.20 -2.86
CA ALA A 33 -9.50 -9.23 -3.46
C ALA A 33 -8.04 -8.90 -3.18
N THR A 34 -7.27 -9.85 -2.65
CA THR A 34 -5.89 -9.60 -2.24
C THR A 34 -4.93 -10.69 -2.69
N LEU A 35 -3.72 -10.28 -3.01
CA LEU A 35 -2.54 -11.13 -3.13
C LEU A 35 -1.54 -10.64 -2.09
N THR A 36 -1.14 -11.52 -1.17
CA THR A 36 -0.21 -11.16 -0.10
C THR A 36 0.99 -12.08 -0.12
N LEU A 37 2.19 -11.50 -0.08
CA LEU A 37 3.43 -12.22 0.15
C LEU A 37 3.95 -11.80 1.51
N VAL A 38 4.30 -12.77 2.36
CA VAL A 38 4.71 -12.52 3.74
C VAL A 38 6.09 -13.09 3.99
N SER A 39 6.98 -12.28 4.56
CA SER A 39 8.28 -12.73 5.02
C SER A 39 8.15 -13.47 6.36
N THR A 40 9.24 -14.08 6.82
CA THR A 40 9.27 -14.71 8.14
C THR A 40 9.23 -13.71 9.29
N THR A 41 9.48 -12.45 9.00
CA THR A 41 9.47 -11.35 9.97
C THR A 41 8.22 -10.47 9.88
N ARG A 42 7.22 -10.93 9.13
CA ARG A 42 5.92 -10.27 8.93
C ARG A 42 5.93 -9.03 8.04
N GLU A 43 7.04 -8.74 7.41
CA GLU A 43 7.01 -7.79 6.32
C GLU A 43 6.24 -8.39 5.15
N GLN A 44 5.52 -7.56 4.42
CA GLN A 44 4.67 -8.07 3.37
C GLN A 44 4.60 -7.16 2.17
N ILE A 45 4.27 -7.78 1.05
CA ILE A 45 3.84 -7.10 -0.16
C ILE A 45 2.38 -7.48 -0.34
N GLN A 46 1.53 -6.50 -0.55
CA GLN A 46 0.11 -6.75 -0.73
C GLN A 46 -0.42 -5.96 -1.93
N LEU A 47 -1.04 -6.68 -2.85
CA LEU A 47 -1.86 -6.11 -3.90
C LEU A 47 -3.31 -6.28 -3.49
N SER A 48 -4.11 -5.23 -3.56
CA SER A 48 -5.52 -5.32 -3.21
C SER A 48 -6.38 -4.57 -4.21
N ALA A 49 -7.56 -5.12 -4.44
CA ALA A 49 -8.61 -4.48 -5.24
C ALA A 49 -9.85 -4.38 -4.35
N GLN A 50 -10.33 -3.17 -4.19
CA GLN A 50 -11.50 -2.88 -3.37
C GLN A 50 -12.78 -2.98 -4.20
N PRO A 51 -13.93 -3.23 -3.57
CA PRO A 51 -15.19 -3.31 -4.30
C PRO A 51 -15.61 -2.01 -4.97
N ASP A 52 -15.11 -0.87 -4.49
CA ASP A 52 -15.37 0.44 -5.11
C ASP A 52 -14.49 0.74 -6.33
N GLY A 53 -13.58 -0.17 -6.67
CA GLY A 53 -12.68 -0.05 -7.80
C GLY A 53 -11.29 0.44 -7.48
N ALA A 54 -11.01 0.86 -6.26
CA ALA A 54 -9.67 1.28 -5.87
C ALA A 54 -8.70 0.09 -5.85
N VAL A 55 -7.49 0.32 -6.33
CA VAL A 55 -6.42 -0.70 -6.33
C VAL A 55 -5.20 -0.13 -5.62
N THR A 56 -4.52 -0.98 -4.85
CA THR A 56 -3.39 -0.57 -4.02
C THR A 56 -2.29 -1.62 -4.05
N LEU A 57 -1.05 -1.15 -4.17
CA LEU A 57 0.15 -1.94 -3.88
C LEU A 57 0.76 -1.38 -2.61
N ALA A 58 0.89 -2.20 -1.59
CA ALA A 58 1.47 -1.81 -0.32
C ALA A 58 2.67 -2.70 0.01
N LEU A 59 3.75 -2.08 0.43
CA LEU A 59 4.94 -2.77 0.90
C LEU A 59 5.26 -2.27 2.32
N GLY A 60 5.50 -3.19 3.24
CA GLY A 60 5.83 -2.85 4.60
C GLY A 60 5.35 -3.93 5.55
N GLY A 61 5.25 -3.60 6.81
CA GLY A 61 4.78 -4.53 7.82
C GLY A 61 4.77 -3.92 9.21
N PRO A 62 4.15 -4.62 10.17
CA PRO A 62 4.00 -4.09 11.52
C PRO A 62 5.32 -3.94 12.28
N ALA A 63 6.34 -4.71 11.89
CA ALA A 63 7.66 -4.63 12.51
C ALA A 63 8.50 -3.49 11.93
N LEU A 64 8.12 -2.97 10.77
CA LEU A 64 8.77 -1.86 10.10
C LEU A 64 7.77 -0.74 10.02
N HIS A 65 8.05 0.39 10.62
CA HIS A 65 7.19 1.55 10.50
C HIS A 65 7.25 2.21 9.12
N GLY A 66 8.19 1.76 8.28
CA GLY A 66 8.29 2.18 6.90
C GLY A 66 7.27 1.47 6.00
N ARG A 67 6.82 2.16 4.97
CA ARG A 67 5.91 1.59 3.99
C ARG A 67 6.02 2.31 2.65
N ILE A 68 5.62 1.60 1.62
CA ILE A 68 5.38 2.18 0.31
C ILE A 68 3.94 1.81 -0.07
N ILE A 69 3.15 2.79 -0.44
CA ILE A 69 1.80 2.58 -0.94
C ILE A 69 1.69 3.25 -2.31
N ILE A 70 1.25 2.49 -3.30
CA ILE A 70 0.92 2.99 -4.62
C ILE A 70 -0.54 2.67 -4.86
N SER A 71 -1.33 3.67 -5.22
CA SER A 71 -2.75 3.49 -5.47
C SER A 71 -3.22 4.45 -6.55
N ASP A 72 -4.49 4.38 -6.87
CA ASP A 72 -5.12 5.33 -7.77
C ASP A 72 -5.12 6.77 -7.23
N CYS A 73 -4.92 6.95 -5.92
CA CYS A 73 -4.82 8.28 -5.30
C CYS A 73 -3.41 8.87 -5.38
N GLY A 74 -2.37 8.04 -5.61
CA GLY A 74 -1.02 8.52 -5.68
C GLY A 74 -0.01 7.56 -5.06
N PHE A 75 1.06 8.12 -4.54
CA PHE A 75 2.20 7.39 -4.00
C PHE A 75 2.54 7.92 -2.62
N ASP A 76 2.74 7.01 -1.66
CA ASP A 76 3.18 7.35 -0.31
C ASP A 76 4.37 6.48 0.07
N LEU A 77 5.50 7.10 0.39
CA LEU A 77 6.69 6.41 0.86
C LEU A 77 7.05 6.97 2.24
N ARG A 78 7.17 6.08 3.22
CA ARG A 78 7.53 6.46 4.58
C ARG A 78 8.76 5.70 5.03
N ALA A 79 9.68 6.42 5.66
CA ALA A 79 10.84 5.81 6.26
C ALA A 79 10.46 4.97 7.47
N ARG A 80 11.34 4.03 7.79
CA ARG A 80 11.13 3.05 8.87
C ARG A 80 10.90 3.69 10.23
N ASP A 81 11.56 4.82 10.50
CA ASP A 81 11.42 5.54 11.76
C ASP A 81 10.22 6.48 11.79
N GLY A 82 9.49 6.57 10.68
CA GLY A 82 8.33 7.46 10.57
C GLY A 82 8.65 8.93 10.43
N LYS A 83 9.93 9.30 10.47
CA LYS A 83 10.34 10.69 10.49
C LYS A 83 10.44 11.34 9.12
N PHE A 84 10.59 10.54 8.09
CA PHE A 84 10.72 11.02 6.72
C PHE A 84 9.62 10.39 5.86
N ALA A 85 9.01 11.21 5.01
CA ALA A 85 8.00 10.73 4.08
C ALA A 85 8.02 11.53 2.79
N VAL A 86 7.69 10.87 1.69
CA VAL A 86 7.45 11.50 0.40
C VAL A 86 6.05 11.06 -0.05
N THR A 87 5.22 12.02 -0.40
CA THR A 87 3.89 11.74 -0.93
C THR A 87 3.72 12.42 -2.28
N ILE A 88 3.06 11.71 -3.19
CA ILE A 88 2.69 12.24 -4.50
C ILE A 88 1.21 11.97 -4.66
N GLY A 89 0.43 13.02 -4.91
CA GLY A 89 -1.01 12.91 -5.07
C GLY A 89 -1.78 13.31 -3.84
N ASP A 90 -3.02 12.87 -3.77
CA ASP A 90 -3.99 13.35 -2.80
C ASP A 90 -4.38 12.29 -1.78
N PHE A 91 -3.41 11.83 -0.98
CA PHE A 91 -3.72 10.87 0.09
C PHE A 91 -4.44 11.48 1.28
N PHE A 92 -4.20 12.75 1.54
CA PHE A 92 -4.62 13.38 2.79
C PHE A 92 -5.38 14.67 2.57
N ARG A 93 -5.56 15.07 1.33
CA ARG A 93 -6.07 16.40 1.03
C ARG A 93 -6.76 16.43 -0.31
N GLU A 94 -8.04 16.55 -0.27
CA GLU A 94 -8.85 16.57 -1.48
C GLU A 94 -8.40 17.67 -2.44
N GLY A 95 -8.28 17.33 -3.71
CA GLY A 95 -7.91 18.27 -4.77
C GLY A 95 -6.46 18.70 -4.79
N SER A 96 -5.57 17.93 -4.18
CA SER A 96 -4.17 18.31 -4.04
C SER A 96 -3.26 17.51 -4.96
N ASP A 97 -2.92 18.06 -6.10
CA ASP A 97 -1.93 17.48 -7.02
C ASP A 97 -0.55 17.98 -6.62
N ARG A 98 0.06 17.34 -5.62
CA ARG A 98 1.35 17.80 -5.16
C ARG A 98 2.30 16.68 -4.81
N ILE A 99 3.58 17.01 -4.85
CA ILE A 99 4.65 16.21 -4.29
C ILE A 99 5.08 16.89 -3.01
N THR A 100 5.10 16.15 -1.89
CA THR A 100 5.48 16.72 -0.61
C THR A 100 6.52 15.83 0.06
N VAL A 101 7.56 16.45 0.58
CA VAL A 101 8.57 15.79 1.41
C VAL A 101 8.38 16.26 2.84
N HIS A 102 8.26 15.31 3.77
CA HIS A 102 8.06 15.57 5.19
C HIS A 102 9.27 15.08 5.99
N ARG A 103 9.58 15.80 7.04
CA ARG A 103 10.54 15.36 8.05
C ARG A 103 9.98 15.71 9.43
N ASP A 104 9.98 14.71 10.33
CA ASP A 104 9.45 14.85 11.68
C ASP A 104 8.01 15.39 11.71
N GLY A 105 7.20 14.92 10.74
CA GLY A 105 5.81 15.33 10.62
C GLY A 105 5.57 16.69 10.00
N GLN A 106 6.63 17.40 9.61
CA GLN A 106 6.51 18.71 9.01
C GLN A 106 6.88 18.69 7.54
N PRO A 107 6.13 19.36 6.68
CA PRO A 107 6.51 19.49 5.28
C PRO A 107 7.75 20.40 5.19
N ILE A 108 8.80 19.87 4.53
CA ILE A 108 10.05 20.62 4.31
C ILE A 108 10.20 21.05 2.87
N TRP A 109 9.46 20.44 1.96
CA TRP A 109 9.48 20.79 0.55
C TRP A 109 8.19 20.28 -0.12
N SER A 110 7.67 21.07 -1.03
CA SER A 110 6.53 20.62 -1.83
C SER A 110 6.43 21.37 -3.15
N VAL A 111 5.74 20.74 -4.11
CA VAL A 111 5.41 21.34 -5.39
C VAL A 111 3.92 21.04 -5.64
N PRO A 112 3.07 22.03 -5.79
CA PRO A 112 3.31 23.45 -5.51
C PRO A 112 3.65 23.71 -4.04
N THR A 113 4.22 24.86 -3.75
CA THR A 113 4.75 25.17 -2.42
C THR A 113 3.65 25.23 -1.37
N THR A 114 3.96 24.72 -0.14
CA THR A 114 2.99 24.69 0.96
C THR A 114 2.86 26.05 1.66
N ASP A 115 3.87 26.89 1.54
CA ASP A 115 3.86 28.24 2.08
C ASP A 115 3.22 29.25 1.11
N ALA A 116 2.55 28.73 0.10
CA ALA A 116 1.96 29.56 -0.91
C ALA A 116 1.12 30.67 -0.28
N THR A 117 1.45 31.89 -0.63
CA THR A 117 0.60 33.02 -0.32
C THR A 117 -0.78 32.72 -0.89
N PRO A 118 -1.85 33.04 -0.15
CA PRO A 118 -3.18 32.82 -0.67
C PRO A 118 -3.33 33.39 -2.06
N LYS A 119 -3.75 32.57 -2.98
CA LYS A 119 -4.01 33.04 -4.33
C LYS A 119 -5.30 33.82 -4.31
N THR A 120 -5.20 34.99 -4.71
CA THR A 120 -6.37 35.82 -4.85
C THR A 120 -7.09 35.55 -6.17
#